data_e820a25c25c1a9d28f99c1729fada7cd
#
_entry.id   e820a25c25c1a9d28f99c1729fada7cd
#
_cell.length_a   1.000
_cell.length_b   1.000
_cell.length_c   1.000
_cell.angle_alpha   90.00
_cell.angle_beta   90.00
_cell.angle_gamma   90.00
#
_symmetry.space_group_name_H-M   'P 1'
#
loop_
_entity.id
_entity.type
_entity.pdbx_description
1 polymer ?
#
loop_
_entity_poly.entity_id
_entity_poly.type
_entity_poly.pdbx_seq_one_letter_code
_entity_poly.pdbx_strand_id
1 'polypeptide(L)'
;MVQFMKMTEAAYAAYLPEAIKEYAEEKVKAGTWAEVEALDRSATEYGQLLPDGIQTKQHYLFSIVDDPEQPPVGMIWFQLSESTHGRTAFIFDFKIEEGHQGKGYGRQAMEVLEQVARRMNIKKIKLHVFAHNTRAIHLYETTGFVTTDLHMTKTLN
;
A
#
# COMPACT_ATOMS: atom_id res chain seq x y z
N MET A 1 -13.41 14.78 -6.02
CA MET A 1 -12.33 14.23 -5.22
C MET A 1 -12.64 12.80 -4.81
N VAL A 2 -11.63 11.95 -4.75
CA VAL A 2 -11.82 10.55 -4.36
C VAL A 2 -12.24 10.43 -2.90
N GLN A 3 -12.87 9.30 -2.57
CA GLN A 3 -13.27 8.93 -1.22
C GLN A 3 -12.67 7.57 -0.87
N PHE A 4 -12.39 7.36 0.42
CA PHE A 4 -11.98 6.06 0.95
C PHE A 4 -13.23 5.37 1.50
N MET A 5 -13.59 4.25 0.92
CA MET A 5 -14.69 3.42 1.37
C MET A 5 -14.14 2.11 1.90
N LYS A 6 -14.66 1.67 3.04
CA LYS A 6 -14.22 0.40 3.63
C LYS A 6 -14.35 -0.72 2.60
N MET A 7 -13.26 -1.49 2.42
CA MET A 7 -13.24 -2.59 1.47
C MET A 7 -14.25 -3.66 1.87
N THR A 8 -15.07 -4.12 0.92
CA THR A 8 -16.01 -5.20 1.15
C THR A 8 -15.30 -6.55 1.10
N GLU A 9 -15.95 -7.61 1.63
CA GLU A 9 -15.42 -8.97 1.53
C GLU A 9 -15.22 -9.37 0.06
N ALA A 10 -16.15 -9.00 -0.83
CA ALA A 10 -16.05 -9.31 -2.25
C ALA A 10 -14.85 -8.59 -2.90
N ALA A 11 -14.67 -7.30 -2.57
CA ALA A 11 -13.52 -6.54 -3.08
C ALA A 11 -12.21 -7.11 -2.57
N TYR A 12 -12.16 -7.53 -1.30
CA TYR A 12 -10.97 -8.15 -0.71
C TYR A 12 -10.65 -9.49 -1.38
N ALA A 13 -11.66 -10.31 -1.63
CA ALA A 13 -11.49 -11.60 -2.30
C ALA A 13 -10.90 -11.44 -3.71
N ALA A 14 -11.26 -10.37 -4.40
CA ALA A 14 -10.71 -10.04 -5.72
C ALA A 14 -9.30 -9.45 -5.62
N TYR A 15 -9.05 -8.65 -4.60
CA TYR A 15 -7.76 -7.97 -4.38
C TYR A 15 -6.64 -8.92 -3.99
N LEU A 16 -6.89 -9.83 -3.05
CA LEU A 16 -5.84 -10.59 -2.37
C LEU A 16 -4.97 -11.45 -3.30
N PRO A 17 -5.51 -12.25 -4.23
CA PRO A 17 -4.67 -13.07 -5.11
C PRO A 17 -3.74 -12.23 -6.00
N GLU A 18 -4.26 -11.13 -6.53
CA GLU A 18 -3.47 -10.23 -7.37
C GLU A 18 -2.38 -9.52 -6.57
N ALA A 19 -2.70 -9.09 -5.35
CA ALA A 19 -1.73 -8.43 -4.47
C ALA A 19 -0.59 -9.37 -4.10
N ILE A 20 -0.89 -10.61 -3.78
CA ILE A 20 0.11 -11.64 -3.45
C ILE A 20 1.04 -11.85 -4.65
N LYS A 21 0.49 -11.96 -5.84
CA LYS A 21 1.25 -12.14 -7.08
C LYS A 21 2.16 -10.94 -7.38
N GLU A 22 1.59 -9.74 -7.34
CA GLU A 22 2.34 -8.51 -7.61
C GLU A 22 3.47 -8.29 -6.64
N TYR A 23 3.25 -8.53 -5.35
CA TYR A 23 4.28 -8.39 -4.34
C TYR A 23 5.41 -9.41 -4.54
N ALA A 24 5.07 -10.65 -4.89
CA ALA A 24 6.07 -11.67 -5.24
C ALA A 24 6.94 -11.22 -6.41
N GLU A 25 6.33 -10.68 -7.47
CA GLU A 25 7.03 -10.17 -8.64
C GLU A 25 7.96 -9.00 -8.28
N GLU A 26 7.50 -8.09 -7.43
CA GLU A 26 8.31 -6.95 -6.98
C GLU A 26 9.54 -7.40 -6.18
N LYS A 27 9.38 -8.38 -5.31
CA LYS A 27 10.48 -8.95 -4.52
C LYS A 27 11.52 -9.64 -5.40
N VAL A 28 11.10 -10.34 -6.43
CA VAL A 28 12.01 -10.96 -7.40
C VAL A 28 12.74 -9.88 -8.18
N LYS A 29 12.03 -8.87 -8.64
CA LYS A 29 12.62 -7.76 -9.39
C LYS A 29 13.64 -6.98 -8.57
N ALA A 30 13.40 -6.85 -7.27
CA ALA A 30 14.32 -6.19 -6.35
C ALA A 30 15.52 -7.08 -5.98
N GLY A 31 15.52 -8.36 -6.39
CA GLY A 31 16.59 -9.30 -6.09
C GLY A 31 16.53 -9.88 -4.69
N THR A 32 15.41 -9.70 -3.98
CA THR A 32 15.27 -10.15 -2.58
C THR A 32 14.88 -11.61 -2.48
N TRP A 33 14.00 -12.08 -3.37
CA TRP A 33 13.55 -13.48 -3.40
C TRP A 33 13.86 -14.14 -4.73
N ALA A 34 14.11 -15.45 -4.70
CA ALA A 34 14.21 -16.25 -5.91
C ALA A 34 12.80 -16.46 -6.48
N GLU A 35 12.70 -16.51 -7.80
CA GLU A 35 11.40 -16.66 -8.49
C GLU A 35 10.63 -17.90 -8.03
N VAL A 36 11.36 -19.03 -7.81
CA VAL A 36 10.76 -20.31 -7.44
C VAL A 36 10.06 -20.28 -6.08
N GLU A 37 10.49 -19.41 -5.16
CA GLU A 37 9.93 -19.33 -3.80
C GLU A 37 9.01 -18.13 -3.57
N ALA A 38 9.02 -17.17 -4.51
CA ALA A 38 8.43 -15.85 -4.28
C ALA A 38 6.92 -15.90 -4.01
N LEU A 39 6.17 -16.67 -4.77
CA LEU A 39 4.71 -16.73 -4.62
C LEU A 39 4.31 -17.30 -3.26
N ASP A 40 4.93 -18.39 -2.82
CA ASP A 40 4.65 -19.01 -1.53
C ASP A 40 5.05 -18.09 -0.37
N ARG A 41 6.20 -17.42 -0.49
CA ARG A 41 6.65 -16.46 0.54
C ARG A 41 5.70 -15.28 0.65
N SER A 42 5.25 -14.76 -0.47
CA SER A 42 4.29 -13.67 -0.50
C SER A 42 2.97 -14.06 0.16
N ALA A 43 2.42 -15.22 -0.23
CA ALA A 43 1.19 -15.72 0.34
C ALA A 43 1.30 -15.89 1.86
N THR A 44 2.43 -16.42 2.34
CA THR A 44 2.69 -16.59 3.77
C THR A 44 2.71 -15.25 4.50
N GLU A 45 3.40 -14.25 3.96
CA GLU A 45 3.44 -12.92 4.58
C GLU A 45 2.06 -12.27 4.67
N TYR A 46 1.27 -12.34 3.58
CA TYR A 46 -0.10 -11.80 3.61
C TYR A 46 -0.96 -12.51 4.64
N GLY A 47 -0.84 -13.83 4.76
CA GLY A 47 -1.57 -14.60 5.77
C GLY A 47 -1.18 -14.23 7.20
N GLN A 48 0.09 -13.91 7.42
CA GLN A 48 0.57 -13.48 8.74
C GLN A 48 0.14 -12.05 9.07
N LEU A 49 0.13 -11.16 8.08
CA LEU A 49 -0.25 -9.76 8.28
C LEU A 49 -1.76 -9.59 8.43
N LEU A 50 -2.54 -10.35 7.67
CA LEU A 50 -4.00 -10.24 7.65
C LEU A 50 -4.65 -11.60 7.99
N PRO A 51 -4.42 -12.12 9.21
CA PRO A 51 -4.97 -13.42 9.60
C PRO A 51 -6.52 -13.46 9.61
N ASP A 52 -7.15 -12.31 9.82
CA ASP A 52 -8.60 -12.16 9.84
C ASP A 52 -9.11 -11.34 8.65
N GLY A 53 -8.32 -11.26 7.56
CA GLY A 53 -8.67 -10.51 6.37
C GLY A 53 -8.93 -9.04 6.67
N ILE A 54 -10.05 -8.51 6.16
CA ILE A 54 -10.42 -7.11 6.41
C ILE A 54 -10.85 -6.85 7.85
N GLN A 55 -11.03 -7.90 8.66
CA GLN A 55 -11.36 -7.78 10.09
C GLN A 55 -10.12 -7.79 10.99
N THR A 56 -8.93 -7.88 10.42
CA THR A 56 -7.68 -7.87 11.19
C THR A 56 -7.55 -6.57 11.96
N LYS A 57 -7.33 -6.67 13.28
CA LYS A 57 -7.24 -5.50 14.16
C LYS A 57 -6.09 -4.60 13.75
N GLN A 58 -6.32 -3.29 13.82
CA GLN A 58 -5.36 -2.23 13.52
C GLN A 58 -4.98 -2.14 12.03
N HIS A 59 -5.58 -2.97 11.17
CA HIS A 59 -5.41 -2.90 9.74
C HIS A 59 -6.63 -2.27 9.07
N TYR A 60 -6.38 -1.38 8.14
CA TYR A 60 -7.41 -0.63 7.43
C TYR A 60 -7.22 -0.83 5.94
N LEU A 61 -8.22 -1.43 5.29
CA LEU A 61 -8.23 -1.64 3.85
C LEU A 61 -9.40 -0.85 3.27
N PHE A 62 -9.08 0.11 2.41
CA PHE A 62 -10.06 0.97 1.77
C PHE A 62 -10.00 0.82 0.26
N SER A 63 -11.17 0.81 -0.37
CA SER A 63 -11.31 1.07 -1.79
C SER A 63 -11.26 2.57 -2.01
N ILE A 64 -10.53 3.00 -3.03
CA ILE A 64 -10.47 4.41 -3.43
C ILE A 64 -11.51 4.61 -4.53
N VAL A 65 -12.50 5.45 -4.27
CA VAL A 65 -13.69 5.60 -5.11
C VAL A 65 -13.82 7.04 -5.59
N ASP A 66 -13.93 7.22 -6.90
CA ASP A 66 -14.22 8.53 -7.48
C ASP A 66 -15.74 8.74 -7.60
N ASP A 67 -16.44 7.75 -8.15
CA ASP A 67 -17.89 7.73 -8.28
C ASP A 67 -18.42 6.46 -7.60
N PRO A 68 -19.26 6.58 -6.54
CA PRO A 68 -19.78 5.40 -5.84
C PRO A 68 -20.55 4.41 -6.72
N GLU A 69 -21.03 4.84 -7.88
CA GLU A 69 -21.77 3.99 -8.81
C GLU A 69 -20.85 3.29 -9.81
N GLN A 70 -19.56 3.58 -9.76
CA GLN A 70 -18.55 2.97 -10.63
C GLN A 70 -17.59 2.10 -9.81
N PRO A 71 -16.88 1.16 -10.45
CA PRO A 71 -15.84 0.40 -9.77
C PRO A 71 -14.78 1.31 -9.15
N PRO A 72 -14.16 0.91 -8.05
CA PRO A 72 -13.08 1.68 -7.43
C PRO A 72 -11.94 1.95 -8.41
N VAL A 73 -11.28 3.09 -8.26
CA VAL A 73 -10.12 3.47 -9.07
C VAL A 73 -8.81 2.97 -8.46
N GLY A 74 -8.86 2.46 -7.24
CA GLY A 74 -7.67 1.95 -6.54
C GLY A 74 -8.00 1.45 -5.15
N MET A 75 -6.95 1.21 -4.37
CA MET A 75 -7.08 0.76 -3.00
C MET A 75 -5.92 1.27 -2.15
N ILE A 76 -6.10 1.25 -0.84
CA ILE A 76 -5.03 1.52 0.11
C ILE A 76 -5.19 0.62 1.34
N TRP A 77 -4.07 0.12 1.84
CA TRP A 77 -4.00 -0.69 3.05
C TRP A 77 -2.92 -0.14 3.97
N PHE A 78 -3.29 0.21 5.20
CA PHE A 78 -2.32 0.64 6.20
C PHE A 78 -2.62 0.03 7.56
N GLN A 79 -1.59 -0.04 8.39
CA GLN A 79 -1.67 -0.53 9.77
C GLN A 79 -1.38 0.61 10.74
N LEU A 80 -2.15 0.68 11.81
CA LEU A 80 -1.88 1.61 12.91
C LEU A 80 -1.00 0.94 13.96
N SER A 81 -0.07 1.71 14.50
CA SER A 81 0.72 1.31 15.66
C SER A 81 0.88 2.50 16.60
N GLU A 82 1.02 2.20 17.88
CA GLU A 82 1.26 3.21 18.91
C GLU A 82 2.74 3.18 19.31
N SER A 83 3.30 4.36 19.56
CA SER A 83 4.65 4.48 20.06
C SER A 83 4.73 5.62 21.08
N THR A 84 5.88 5.78 21.73
CA THR A 84 6.11 6.91 22.63
C THR A 84 6.05 8.26 21.90
N HIS A 85 6.20 8.25 20.58
CA HIS A 85 6.16 9.45 19.73
C HIS A 85 4.80 9.66 19.08
N GLY A 86 3.78 8.90 19.47
CA GLY A 86 2.43 9.00 18.96
C GLY A 86 2.05 7.87 18.02
N ARG A 87 0.87 8.04 17.42
CA ARG A 87 0.29 7.03 16.53
C ARG A 87 0.92 7.12 15.14
N THR A 88 1.30 5.97 14.60
CA THR A 88 1.90 5.86 13.27
C THR A 88 1.04 4.97 12.38
N ALA A 89 0.87 5.37 11.12
CA ALA A 89 0.30 4.51 10.08
C ALA A 89 1.43 4.03 9.17
N PHE A 90 1.46 2.73 8.89
CA PHE A 90 2.37 2.16 7.90
C PHE A 90 1.55 1.67 6.70
N ILE A 91 1.80 2.24 5.53
CA ILE A 91 1.13 1.84 4.30
C ILE A 91 1.80 0.56 3.78
N PHE A 92 1.05 -0.54 3.76
CA PHE A 92 1.52 -1.80 3.20
C PHE A 92 1.28 -1.88 1.70
N ASP A 93 0.18 -1.30 1.21
CA ASP A 93 -0.13 -1.31 -0.20
C ASP A 93 -0.94 -0.07 -0.58
N PHE A 94 -0.64 0.46 -1.75
CA PHE A 94 -1.37 1.58 -2.33
C PHE A 94 -1.29 1.44 -3.85
N LYS A 95 -2.45 1.45 -4.50
CA LYS A 95 -2.52 1.22 -5.93
C LYS A 95 -3.63 2.04 -6.55
N ILE A 96 -3.32 2.68 -7.67
CA ILE A 96 -4.32 3.21 -8.59
C ILE A 96 -4.34 2.25 -9.77
N GLU A 97 -5.53 1.76 -10.15
CA GLU A 97 -5.69 0.82 -11.25
C GLU A 97 -5.14 1.40 -12.55
N GLU A 98 -4.54 0.56 -13.37
CA GLU A 98 -3.82 0.97 -14.58
C GLU A 98 -4.64 1.90 -15.48
N GLY A 99 -5.91 1.57 -15.71
CA GLY A 99 -6.80 2.39 -16.54
C GLY A 99 -7.13 3.77 -15.96
N HIS A 100 -6.80 4.02 -14.70
CA HIS A 100 -7.09 5.27 -14.00
C HIS A 100 -5.83 6.07 -13.64
N GLN A 101 -4.66 5.58 -14.01
CA GLN A 101 -3.40 6.28 -13.75
C GLN A 101 -3.25 7.50 -14.67
N GLY A 102 -2.48 8.49 -14.19
CA GLY A 102 -2.24 9.70 -14.96
C GLY A 102 -3.37 10.72 -14.93
N LYS A 103 -4.36 10.53 -14.05
CA LYS A 103 -5.53 11.42 -13.92
C LYS A 103 -5.55 12.18 -12.61
N GLY A 104 -4.49 12.11 -11.82
CA GLY A 104 -4.39 12.82 -10.55
C GLY A 104 -4.98 12.10 -9.34
N TYR A 105 -5.47 10.88 -9.50
CA TYR A 105 -6.07 10.13 -8.40
C TYR A 105 -5.09 9.79 -7.28
N GLY A 106 -3.84 9.51 -7.63
CA GLY A 106 -2.82 9.23 -6.62
C GLY A 106 -2.61 10.40 -5.68
N ARG A 107 -2.51 11.60 -6.22
CA ARG A 107 -2.36 12.82 -5.42
C ARG A 107 -3.60 13.09 -4.58
N GLN A 108 -4.79 12.95 -5.17
CA GLN A 108 -6.04 13.09 -4.41
C GLN A 108 -6.11 12.07 -3.27
N ALA A 109 -5.70 10.84 -3.51
CA ALA A 109 -5.69 9.81 -2.48
C ALA A 109 -4.75 10.17 -1.33
N MET A 110 -3.59 10.74 -1.62
CA MET A 110 -2.66 11.18 -0.57
C MET A 110 -3.25 12.34 0.25
N GLU A 111 -3.99 13.26 -0.38
CA GLU A 111 -4.69 14.33 0.34
C GLU A 111 -5.77 13.77 1.25
N VAL A 112 -6.57 12.81 0.77
CA VAL A 112 -7.60 12.15 1.56
C VAL A 112 -6.98 11.36 2.72
N LEU A 113 -5.86 10.67 2.45
CA LEU A 113 -5.13 9.94 3.49
C LEU A 113 -4.69 10.89 4.62
N GLU A 114 -4.19 12.06 4.27
CA GLU A 114 -3.77 13.05 5.25
C GLU A 114 -4.95 13.51 6.10
N GLN A 115 -6.11 13.74 5.49
CA GLN A 115 -7.33 14.10 6.22
C GLN A 115 -7.77 12.98 7.16
N VAL A 116 -7.76 11.73 6.69
CA VAL A 116 -8.08 10.55 7.50
C VAL A 116 -7.10 10.44 8.67
N ALA A 117 -5.82 10.61 8.39
CA ALA A 117 -4.77 10.54 9.40
C ALA A 117 -4.97 11.58 10.51
N ARG A 118 -5.31 12.80 10.14
CA ARG A 118 -5.57 13.86 11.12
C ARG A 118 -6.77 13.51 12.00
N ARG A 119 -7.85 13.00 11.41
CA ARG A 119 -9.04 12.59 12.17
C ARG A 119 -8.75 11.41 13.11
N MET A 120 -7.84 10.51 12.73
CA MET A 120 -7.44 9.37 13.56
C MET A 120 -6.31 9.69 14.53
N ASN A 121 -5.90 10.95 14.60
CA ASN A 121 -4.80 11.41 15.44
C ASN A 121 -3.47 10.71 15.12
N ILE A 122 -3.25 10.40 13.85
CA ILE A 122 -2.01 9.82 13.36
C ILE A 122 -0.98 10.94 13.21
N LYS A 123 0.21 10.74 13.76
CA LYS A 123 1.28 11.75 13.76
C LYS A 123 2.31 11.52 12.66
N LYS A 124 2.40 10.30 12.15
CA LYS A 124 3.40 9.94 11.15
C LYS A 124 2.84 8.87 10.22
N ILE A 125 3.10 9.03 8.93
CA ILE A 125 2.75 8.04 7.91
C ILE A 125 4.05 7.52 7.33
N LYS A 126 4.22 6.21 7.32
CA LYS A 126 5.41 5.54 6.81
C LYS A 126 5.04 4.60 5.68
N LEU A 127 5.98 4.35 4.79
CA LEU A 127 5.83 3.34 3.75
C LEU A 127 7.20 2.81 3.34
N HIS A 128 7.19 1.68 2.65
CA HIS A 128 8.34 1.16 1.93
C HIS A 128 8.01 1.24 0.43
N VAL A 129 8.97 1.64 -0.38
CA VAL A 129 8.82 1.67 -1.84
C VAL A 129 10.08 1.09 -2.48
N PHE A 130 9.89 0.25 -3.49
CA PHE A 130 11.02 -0.33 -4.22
C PHE A 130 11.70 0.73 -5.09
N ALA A 131 13.04 0.71 -5.11
CA ALA A 131 13.85 1.71 -5.84
C ALA A 131 13.49 1.79 -7.33
N HIS A 132 13.04 0.69 -7.92
CA HIS A 132 12.66 0.67 -9.34
C HIS A 132 11.28 1.30 -9.61
N ASN A 133 10.49 1.53 -8.58
CA ASN A 133 9.16 2.13 -8.72
C ASN A 133 9.26 3.65 -8.71
N THR A 134 9.85 4.20 -9.77
CA THR A 134 10.14 5.64 -9.85
C THR A 134 8.89 6.51 -9.86
N ARG A 135 7.80 6.01 -10.43
CA ARG A 135 6.53 6.73 -10.46
C ARG A 135 5.94 6.91 -9.06
N ALA A 136 5.93 5.84 -8.26
CA ALA A 136 5.45 5.92 -6.88
C ALA A 136 6.34 6.82 -6.03
N ILE A 137 7.66 6.70 -6.18
CA ILE A 137 8.63 7.55 -5.47
C ILE A 137 8.34 9.03 -5.76
N HIS A 138 8.12 9.38 -7.03
CA HIS A 138 7.80 10.75 -7.42
C HIS A 138 6.52 11.25 -6.75
N LEU A 139 5.48 10.42 -6.74
CA LEU A 139 4.22 10.75 -6.07
C LEU A 139 4.45 11.04 -4.58
N TYR A 140 5.16 10.16 -3.91
CA TYR A 140 5.39 10.30 -2.47
C TYR A 140 6.24 11.53 -2.15
N GLU A 141 7.33 11.75 -2.88
CA GLU A 141 8.19 12.91 -2.67
C GLU A 141 7.42 14.23 -2.91
N THR A 142 6.60 14.28 -3.96
CA THR A 142 5.83 15.50 -4.29
C THR A 142 4.64 15.74 -3.36
N THR A 143 4.30 14.76 -2.52
CA THR A 143 3.23 14.88 -1.52
C THR A 143 3.75 14.93 -0.09
N GLY A 144 5.07 15.13 0.09
CA GLY A 144 5.66 15.45 1.39
C GLY A 144 6.38 14.31 2.10
N PHE A 145 6.47 13.12 1.48
CA PHE A 145 7.26 12.04 2.04
C PHE A 145 8.75 12.29 1.80
N VAL A 146 9.58 11.96 2.78
CA VAL A 146 11.03 12.06 2.68
C VAL A 146 11.65 10.69 2.91
N THR A 147 12.74 10.41 2.20
CA THR A 147 13.47 9.16 2.36
C THR A 147 14.12 9.11 3.73
N THR A 148 13.91 8.01 4.46
CA THR A 148 14.52 7.81 5.79
C THR A 148 15.67 6.84 5.74
N ASP A 149 15.56 5.76 4.96
CA ASP A 149 16.55 4.69 4.89
C ASP A 149 16.73 4.23 3.45
N LEU A 150 17.90 3.68 3.16
CA LEU A 150 18.19 3.06 1.87
C LEU A 150 18.84 1.71 2.09
N HIS A 151 18.47 0.71 1.30
CA HIS A 151 19.13 -0.59 1.23
C HIS A 151 19.92 -0.66 -0.09
N MET A 152 21.18 -1.03 0.00
CA MET A 152 22.05 -1.10 -1.16
C MET A 152 22.69 -2.49 -1.22
N THR A 153 22.86 -3.03 -2.42
CA THR A 153 23.45 -4.35 -2.65
C THR A 153 24.50 -4.24 -3.75
N LYS A 154 25.63 -4.91 -3.54
CA LYS A 154 26.65 -5.09 -4.57
C LYS A 154 26.83 -6.59 -4.81
N THR A 155 26.55 -7.04 -6.02
CA THR A 155 26.74 -8.43 -6.38
C THR A 155 28.22 -8.66 -6.76
N LEU A 156 28.80 -9.74 -6.26
CA LEU A 156 30.17 -10.11 -6.53
C LEU A 156 30.23 -11.33 -7.44
N ASN A 157 31.13 -11.29 -8.39
CA ASN A 157 31.34 -12.42 -9.31
C ASN A 157 32.23 -13.51 -8.68
#